data_c39608af9496991e804566e3187b6b30
#
_entry.id   c39608af9496991e804566e3187b6b30
#
_cell.length_a   1.000
_cell.length_b   1.000
_cell.length_c   1.000
_cell.angle_alpha   90.00
_cell.angle_beta   90.00
_cell.angle_gamma   90.00
#
_symmetry.space_group_name_H-M   'P 1'
#
loop_
_entity.id
_entity.type
_entity.pdbx_description
1 polymer ?
#
loop_
_entity_poly.entity_id
_entity_poly.type
_entity_poly.pdbx_seq_one_letter_code
_entity_poly.pdbx_strand_id
1 'polypeptide(L)'
;MQHYPEAALYIVATPIGNLADISLRALHVLQLVDAIACEDKRHSQPLLRQYGIDKPLLAAHQHNEVEAAGGIVQRLQRGERVAYISDAGTPAVSDPGARLVAAVRAAGFKVMPLPGASSVTTVLSAAGVTRAAGDGHGSGFVFAGFLPSKAGERDQAIALLQADARPVVILEAPHRLEALACAMAVLQGRLVTVGRELTKQFEEIATMPAHDFAGWLAAGQQRTRGEFALVLHASSEQKEPDNGLRVLQLLLAELPLKTAVQIAADITGAPRNDLYDTALKLRKTSK
;
A
#
# COMPACT_ATOMS: atom_id res chain seq x y z
N MET A 1 -21.73 14.26 -21.83
CA MET A 1 -20.89 13.51 -22.79
C MET A 1 -19.54 13.26 -22.19
N GLN A 2 -19.02 12.02 -22.24
CA GLN A 2 -17.66 11.74 -21.78
C GLN A 2 -16.67 12.35 -22.79
N HIS A 3 -15.64 13.03 -22.29
CA HIS A 3 -14.63 13.68 -23.12
C HIS A 3 -13.31 12.92 -23.02
N TYR A 4 -12.78 12.51 -24.17
CA TYR A 4 -11.50 11.80 -24.29
C TYR A 4 -10.54 12.67 -25.13
N PRO A 5 -9.78 13.58 -24.48
CA PRO A 5 -8.93 14.53 -25.20
C PRO A 5 -7.83 13.83 -26.01
N GLU A 6 -7.47 14.45 -27.12
CA GLU A 6 -6.24 14.16 -27.86
C GLU A 6 -5.01 14.67 -27.12
N ALA A 7 -3.83 14.28 -27.56
CA ALA A 7 -2.58 14.65 -26.94
C ALA A 7 -2.58 14.34 -25.42
N ALA A 8 -3.10 13.17 -25.01
CA ALA A 8 -3.25 12.79 -23.63
C ALA A 8 -2.74 11.36 -23.36
N LEU A 9 -2.12 11.16 -22.22
CA LEU A 9 -1.75 9.85 -21.70
C LEU A 9 -2.88 9.32 -20.80
N TYR A 10 -3.37 8.13 -21.10
CA TYR A 10 -4.40 7.43 -20.35
C TYR A 10 -3.75 6.32 -19.51
N ILE A 11 -3.87 6.41 -18.18
CA ILE A 11 -3.40 5.36 -17.27
C ILE A 11 -4.55 4.39 -17.06
N VAL A 12 -4.38 3.16 -17.56
CA VAL A 12 -5.46 2.18 -17.61
C VAL A 12 -5.10 0.97 -16.76
N ALA A 13 -5.90 0.71 -15.74
CA ALA A 13 -5.77 -0.49 -14.92
C ALA A 13 -6.22 -1.73 -15.71
N THR A 14 -5.45 -2.81 -15.59
CA THR A 14 -5.74 -4.13 -16.15
C THR A 14 -6.21 -5.10 -15.06
N PRO A 15 -6.89 -6.20 -15.42
CA PRO A 15 -7.31 -7.20 -14.45
C PRO A 15 -6.16 -7.76 -13.63
N ILE A 16 -6.43 -8.11 -12.36
CA ILE A 16 -5.47 -8.75 -11.44
C ILE A 16 -5.64 -10.27 -11.36
N GLY A 17 -6.53 -10.85 -12.18
CA GLY A 17 -6.78 -12.28 -12.21
C GLY A 17 -8.06 -12.67 -12.93
N ASN A 18 -9.08 -11.81 -12.92
CA ASN A 18 -10.35 -12.04 -13.58
C ASN A 18 -10.55 -11.04 -14.73
N LEU A 19 -10.67 -11.53 -15.95
CA LEU A 19 -10.85 -10.68 -17.13
C LEU A 19 -12.09 -9.77 -17.05
N ALA A 20 -13.13 -10.19 -16.32
CA ALA A 20 -14.34 -9.40 -16.15
C ALA A 20 -14.16 -8.13 -15.29
N ASP A 21 -13.03 -8.00 -14.59
CA ASP A 21 -12.75 -6.83 -13.74
C ASP A 21 -12.26 -5.61 -14.52
N ILE A 22 -12.10 -5.72 -15.83
CA ILE A 22 -11.79 -4.56 -16.66
C ILE A 22 -13.01 -3.64 -16.74
N SER A 23 -12.80 -2.34 -16.58
CA SER A 23 -13.93 -1.41 -16.68
C SER A 23 -14.34 -1.17 -18.16
N LEU A 24 -15.64 -0.93 -18.37
CA LEU A 24 -16.16 -0.58 -19.72
C LEU A 24 -15.45 0.65 -20.30
N ARG A 25 -15.07 1.62 -19.43
CA ARG A 25 -14.33 2.80 -19.84
C ARG A 25 -12.89 2.47 -20.26
N ALA A 26 -12.26 1.50 -19.59
CA ALA A 26 -10.94 1.01 -19.97
C ALA A 26 -10.98 0.38 -21.38
N LEU A 27 -11.95 -0.50 -21.65
CA LEU A 27 -12.15 -1.11 -22.97
C LEU A 27 -12.36 -0.06 -24.05
N HIS A 28 -13.25 0.92 -23.80
CA HIS A 28 -13.49 2.00 -24.73
C HIS A 28 -12.23 2.82 -25.04
N VAL A 29 -11.46 3.19 -24.00
CA VAL A 29 -10.22 3.97 -24.17
C VAL A 29 -9.15 3.16 -24.89
N LEU A 30 -8.96 1.88 -24.56
CA LEU A 30 -7.98 1.02 -25.22
C LEU A 30 -8.30 0.81 -26.71
N GLN A 31 -9.59 0.83 -27.09
CA GLN A 31 -10.02 0.83 -28.50
C GLN A 31 -9.81 2.19 -29.19
N LEU A 32 -9.95 3.29 -28.44
CA LEU A 32 -9.89 4.65 -28.96
C LEU A 32 -8.45 5.13 -29.21
N VAL A 33 -7.48 4.76 -28.36
CA VAL A 33 -6.11 5.29 -28.43
C VAL A 33 -5.36 4.85 -29.67
N ASP A 34 -4.34 5.63 -30.05
CA ASP A 34 -3.51 5.38 -31.23
C ASP A 34 -2.40 4.38 -30.97
N ALA A 35 -1.97 4.26 -29.69
CA ALA A 35 -0.98 3.27 -29.25
C ALA A 35 -1.16 2.93 -27.77
N ILE A 36 -0.66 1.76 -27.38
CA ILE A 36 -0.66 1.30 -26.00
C ILE A 36 0.78 1.05 -25.56
N ALA A 37 1.24 1.79 -24.56
CA ALA A 37 2.49 1.52 -23.86
C ALA A 37 2.22 0.48 -22.77
N CYS A 38 3.11 -0.50 -22.63
CA CYS A 38 2.96 -1.61 -21.70
C CYS A 38 4.31 -2.07 -21.14
N GLU A 39 4.29 -2.68 -19.97
CA GLU A 39 5.48 -3.19 -19.32
C GLU A 39 6.09 -4.37 -20.10
N ASP A 40 5.32 -5.42 -20.34
CA ASP A 40 5.72 -6.55 -21.18
C ASP A 40 4.71 -6.81 -22.30
N LYS A 41 5.15 -6.61 -23.56
CA LYS A 41 4.31 -6.88 -24.73
C LYS A 41 3.82 -8.32 -24.82
N ARG A 42 4.58 -9.28 -24.28
CA ARG A 42 4.24 -10.70 -24.30
C ARG A 42 3.05 -11.01 -23.41
N HIS A 43 2.89 -10.28 -22.30
CA HIS A 43 1.73 -10.35 -21.40
C HIS A 43 0.56 -9.53 -21.91
N SER A 44 0.83 -8.31 -22.31
CA SER A 44 -0.20 -7.36 -22.72
C SER A 44 -0.90 -7.75 -24.03
N GLN A 45 -0.20 -8.28 -25.02
CA GLN A 45 -0.79 -8.62 -26.32
C GLN A 45 -1.87 -9.71 -26.23
N PRO A 46 -1.66 -10.85 -25.54
CA PRO A 46 -2.73 -11.85 -25.34
C PRO A 46 -3.92 -11.26 -24.57
N LEU A 47 -3.69 -10.47 -23.52
CA LEU A 47 -4.75 -9.80 -22.77
C LEU A 47 -5.61 -8.91 -23.65
N LEU A 48 -5.00 -8.04 -24.46
CA LEU A 48 -5.72 -7.13 -25.35
C LEU A 48 -6.52 -7.88 -26.43
N ARG A 49 -5.96 -8.97 -26.95
CA ARG A 49 -6.66 -9.84 -27.92
C ARG A 49 -7.92 -10.48 -27.34
N GLN A 50 -7.96 -10.82 -26.05
CA GLN A 50 -9.18 -11.33 -25.40
C GLN A 50 -10.33 -10.34 -25.45
N TYR A 51 -10.03 -9.03 -25.51
CA TYR A 51 -11.02 -7.95 -25.65
C TYR A 51 -11.19 -7.47 -27.08
N GLY A 52 -10.59 -8.13 -28.08
CA GLY A 52 -10.66 -7.71 -29.49
C GLY A 52 -9.91 -6.40 -29.78
N ILE A 53 -8.90 -6.07 -28.98
CA ILE A 53 -8.10 -4.85 -29.13
C ILE A 53 -6.81 -5.18 -29.87
N ASP A 54 -6.61 -4.54 -31.03
CA ASP A 54 -5.38 -4.64 -31.83
C ASP A 54 -4.82 -3.24 -32.06
N LYS A 55 -3.80 -2.87 -31.31
CA LYS A 55 -3.14 -1.57 -31.32
C LYS A 55 -1.61 -1.72 -31.29
N PRO A 56 -0.87 -0.76 -31.84
CA PRO A 56 0.58 -0.72 -31.72
C PRO A 56 1.02 -0.72 -30.27
N LEU A 57 1.90 -1.67 -29.88
CA LEU A 57 2.43 -1.79 -28.53
C LEU A 57 3.82 -1.16 -28.42
N LEU A 58 3.98 -0.30 -27.42
CA LEU A 58 5.24 0.35 -27.05
C LEU A 58 5.76 -0.29 -25.76
N ALA A 59 7.01 -0.72 -25.72
CA ALA A 59 7.60 -1.23 -24.48
C ALA A 59 7.96 -0.07 -23.55
N ALA A 60 7.48 -0.10 -22.32
CA ALA A 60 7.75 0.90 -21.28
C ALA A 60 7.90 0.20 -19.91
N HIS A 61 9.06 -0.39 -19.68
CA HIS A 61 9.42 -1.14 -18.47
C HIS A 61 10.43 -0.36 -17.62
N GLN A 62 10.69 -0.82 -16.41
CA GLN A 62 11.54 -0.15 -15.42
C GLN A 62 12.92 0.29 -15.97
N HIS A 63 13.52 -0.47 -16.90
CA HIS A 63 14.87 -0.20 -17.42
C HIS A 63 14.89 0.81 -18.58
N ASN A 64 13.77 1.06 -19.26
CA ASN A 64 13.70 1.98 -20.39
C ASN A 64 12.68 3.12 -20.19
N GLU A 65 12.16 3.30 -18.99
CA GLU A 65 11.05 4.20 -18.67
C GLU A 65 11.30 5.64 -19.16
N VAL A 66 12.53 6.13 -19.05
CA VAL A 66 12.90 7.50 -19.50
C VAL A 66 12.89 7.61 -21.02
N GLU A 67 13.43 6.62 -21.75
CA GLU A 67 13.44 6.58 -23.20
C GLU A 67 12.01 6.42 -23.74
N ALA A 68 11.24 5.51 -23.17
CA ALA A 68 9.85 5.29 -23.51
C ALA A 68 9.01 6.56 -23.31
N ALA A 69 9.25 7.29 -22.20
CA ALA A 69 8.58 8.56 -21.94
C ALA A 69 8.85 9.59 -23.05
N GLY A 70 10.09 9.70 -23.54
CA GLY A 70 10.43 10.56 -24.68
C GLY A 70 9.65 10.19 -25.95
N GLY A 71 9.57 8.91 -26.28
CA GLY A 71 8.79 8.42 -27.43
C GLY A 71 7.29 8.68 -27.29
N ILE A 72 6.75 8.52 -26.06
CA ILE A 72 5.34 8.84 -25.79
C ILE A 72 5.09 10.35 -25.93
N VAL A 73 5.95 11.21 -25.36
CA VAL A 73 5.82 12.68 -25.49
C VAL A 73 5.80 13.10 -26.97
N GLN A 74 6.67 12.52 -27.82
CA GLN A 74 6.65 12.80 -29.26
C GLN A 74 5.31 12.42 -29.93
N ARG A 75 4.68 11.33 -29.51
CA ARG A 75 3.35 10.94 -30.00
C ARG A 75 2.28 11.93 -29.56
N LEU A 76 2.30 12.33 -28.29
CA LEU A 76 1.38 13.34 -27.75
C LEU A 76 1.52 14.69 -28.46
N GLN A 77 2.75 15.09 -28.82
CA GLN A 77 3.00 16.30 -29.64
C GLN A 77 2.35 16.25 -31.02
N ARG A 78 2.18 15.05 -31.58
CA ARG A 78 1.44 14.85 -32.85
C ARG A 78 -0.08 14.77 -32.67
N GLY A 79 -0.59 14.99 -31.44
CA GLY A 79 -2.02 14.92 -31.16
C GLY A 79 -2.51 13.50 -30.84
N GLU A 80 -1.63 12.50 -30.85
CA GLU A 80 -2.03 11.12 -30.59
C GLU A 80 -2.50 10.91 -29.13
N ARG A 81 -3.40 9.95 -28.93
CA ARG A 81 -3.79 9.40 -27.63
C ARG A 81 -2.93 8.18 -27.32
N VAL A 82 -2.32 8.11 -26.17
CA VAL A 82 -1.55 6.94 -25.75
C VAL A 82 -2.11 6.40 -24.45
N ALA A 83 -2.38 5.09 -24.37
CA ALA A 83 -2.67 4.42 -23.11
C ALA A 83 -1.38 3.83 -22.53
N TYR A 84 -1.28 3.79 -21.20
CA TYR A 84 -0.27 3.03 -20.46
C TYR A 84 -0.94 2.00 -19.56
N ILE A 85 -0.53 0.74 -19.68
CA ILE A 85 -0.99 -0.40 -18.91
C ILE A 85 0.21 -1.10 -18.23
N SER A 86 0.02 -1.61 -17.01
CA SER A 86 0.91 -2.58 -16.37
C SER A 86 0.49 -4.01 -16.70
N ASP A 87 1.30 -4.99 -16.32
CA ASP A 87 0.99 -6.40 -16.53
C ASP A 87 -0.27 -6.82 -15.78
N ALA A 88 -0.50 -6.27 -14.57
CA ALA A 88 -1.71 -6.47 -13.78
C ALA A 88 -2.00 -5.27 -12.88
N GLY A 89 -3.27 -4.91 -12.69
CA GLY A 89 -3.68 -3.87 -11.77
C GLY A 89 -3.49 -2.44 -12.27
N THR A 90 -3.33 -1.52 -11.34
CA THR A 90 -3.21 -0.08 -11.60
C THR A 90 -1.75 0.31 -11.82
N PRO A 91 -1.37 0.84 -13.00
CA PRO A 91 -0.01 1.25 -13.30
C PRO A 91 0.52 2.32 -12.31
N ALA A 92 1.84 2.35 -12.12
CA ALA A 92 2.54 3.27 -11.23
C ALA A 92 2.24 3.08 -9.72
N VAL A 93 1.52 2.03 -9.33
CA VAL A 93 1.29 1.62 -7.94
C VAL A 93 1.98 0.29 -7.71
N SER A 94 3.21 0.28 -7.23
CA SER A 94 4.17 -0.85 -7.17
C SER A 94 4.73 -1.33 -8.51
N ASP A 95 4.21 -0.83 -9.62
CA ASP A 95 4.65 -1.12 -10.98
C ASP A 95 5.38 0.08 -11.58
N PRO A 96 6.13 -0.12 -12.69
CA PRO A 96 6.67 1.00 -13.46
C PRO A 96 5.59 1.98 -13.91
N GLY A 97 5.98 3.20 -14.27
CA GLY A 97 5.09 4.20 -14.82
C GLY A 97 5.13 5.56 -14.12
N ALA A 98 5.59 5.62 -12.88
CA ALA A 98 5.62 6.88 -12.14
C ALA A 98 6.53 7.93 -12.79
N ARG A 99 7.71 7.54 -13.28
CA ARG A 99 8.64 8.43 -13.99
C ARG A 99 8.09 8.84 -15.36
N LEU A 100 7.47 7.90 -16.07
CA LEU A 100 6.79 8.16 -17.34
C LEU A 100 5.67 9.19 -17.15
N VAL A 101 4.81 9.02 -16.16
CA VAL A 101 3.75 10.00 -15.82
C VAL A 101 4.35 11.36 -15.49
N ALA A 102 5.41 11.41 -14.68
CA ALA A 102 6.09 12.65 -14.32
C ALA A 102 6.66 13.36 -15.55
N ALA A 103 7.30 12.63 -16.47
CA ALA A 103 7.88 13.20 -17.70
C ALA A 103 6.79 13.74 -18.64
N VAL A 104 5.69 13.02 -18.83
CA VAL A 104 4.55 13.48 -19.65
C VAL A 104 3.93 14.76 -19.07
N ARG A 105 3.76 14.83 -17.75
CA ARG A 105 3.26 16.03 -17.06
C ARG A 105 4.23 17.21 -17.17
N ALA A 106 5.53 16.96 -17.02
CA ALA A 106 6.57 17.99 -17.18
C ALA A 106 6.61 18.57 -18.59
N ALA A 107 6.28 17.74 -19.61
CA ALA A 107 6.13 18.18 -21.00
C ALA A 107 4.81 18.94 -21.28
N GLY A 108 3.96 19.17 -20.29
CA GLY A 108 2.72 19.93 -20.40
C GLY A 108 1.50 19.16 -20.92
N PHE A 109 1.60 17.82 -21.05
CA PHE A 109 0.50 17.00 -21.54
C PHE A 109 -0.42 16.52 -20.40
N LYS A 110 -1.68 16.25 -20.76
CA LYS A 110 -2.67 15.71 -19.82
C LYS A 110 -2.40 14.24 -19.52
N VAL A 111 -2.55 13.88 -18.25
CA VAL A 111 -2.58 12.48 -17.78
C VAL A 111 -3.97 12.19 -17.25
N MET A 112 -4.62 11.19 -17.81
CA MET A 112 -6.01 10.80 -17.54
C MET A 112 -6.03 9.44 -16.84
N PRO A 113 -6.15 9.37 -15.48
CA PRO A 113 -6.28 8.11 -14.79
C PRO A 113 -7.68 7.51 -14.96
N LEU A 114 -7.74 6.22 -15.23
CA LEU A 114 -8.98 5.45 -15.27
C LEU A 114 -9.04 4.57 -14.01
N PRO A 115 -10.11 4.66 -13.20
CA PRO A 115 -10.33 3.72 -12.10
C PRO A 115 -10.44 2.28 -12.61
N GLY A 116 -9.89 1.34 -11.88
CA GLY A 116 -9.95 -0.07 -12.23
C GLY A 116 -9.39 -0.98 -11.15
N ALA A 117 -9.08 -2.22 -11.53
CA ALA A 117 -8.62 -3.25 -10.61
C ALA A 117 -7.30 -2.87 -9.92
N SER A 118 -7.20 -3.24 -8.65
CA SER A 118 -6.01 -3.07 -7.82
C SER A 118 -6.05 -4.06 -6.66
N SER A 119 -5.01 -4.86 -6.48
CA SER A 119 -4.91 -5.79 -5.35
C SER A 119 -4.94 -5.06 -4.00
N VAL A 120 -4.42 -3.84 -3.94
CA VAL A 120 -4.39 -2.99 -2.74
C VAL A 120 -5.81 -2.67 -2.26
N THR A 121 -6.64 -2.11 -3.13
CA THR A 121 -8.03 -1.76 -2.77
C THR A 121 -8.92 -2.99 -2.62
N THR A 122 -8.68 -4.04 -3.40
CA THR A 122 -9.43 -5.30 -3.33
C THR A 122 -9.22 -5.99 -1.99
N VAL A 123 -7.98 -6.21 -1.56
CA VAL A 123 -7.72 -6.83 -0.24
C VAL A 123 -8.24 -5.96 0.90
N LEU A 124 -8.06 -4.65 0.81
CA LEU A 124 -8.49 -3.72 1.86
C LEU A 124 -10.01 -3.73 2.03
N SER A 125 -10.78 -3.82 0.92
CA SER A 125 -12.24 -3.87 0.95
C SER A 125 -12.77 -5.14 1.62
N ALA A 126 -12.02 -6.25 1.53
CA ALA A 126 -12.39 -7.54 2.10
C ALA A 126 -11.81 -7.78 3.51
N ALA A 127 -10.86 -6.97 3.94
CA ALA A 127 -10.18 -7.15 5.23
C ALA A 127 -11.06 -6.83 6.45
N GLY A 128 -12.17 -6.12 6.28
CA GLY A 128 -13.05 -5.74 7.40
C GLY A 128 -12.36 -4.84 8.43
N VAL A 129 -11.46 -3.98 7.98
CA VAL A 129 -10.74 -3.05 8.87
C VAL A 129 -11.72 -2.02 9.41
N THR A 130 -12.02 -2.14 10.70
CA THR A 130 -12.85 -1.16 11.41
C THR A 130 -11.97 -0.08 12.04
N ARG A 131 -12.48 1.14 12.08
CA ARG A 131 -11.85 2.25 12.82
C ARG A 131 -12.12 2.07 14.30
N ALA A 132 -11.12 2.26 15.15
CA ALA A 132 -11.39 2.44 16.57
C ALA A 132 -12.15 3.75 16.76
N ALA A 133 -13.27 3.70 17.48
CA ALA A 133 -14.06 4.90 17.77
C ALA A 133 -13.27 5.81 18.71
N GLY A 134 -13.01 7.05 18.29
CA GLY A 134 -12.32 8.04 19.12
C GLY A 134 -10.87 8.35 18.74
N ASP A 135 -10.29 7.63 17.79
CA ASP A 135 -8.93 7.91 17.31
C ASP A 135 -8.94 9.19 16.48
N GLY A 136 -8.43 10.29 17.02
CA GLY A 136 -8.20 11.55 16.30
C GLY A 136 -7.23 11.42 15.11
N HIS A 137 -6.70 10.22 14.86
CA HIS A 137 -5.86 9.88 13.72
C HIS A 137 -6.74 9.54 12.51
N GLY A 138 -6.48 10.20 11.38
CA GLY A 138 -7.29 10.14 10.16
C GLY A 138 -7.58 8.73 9.65
N SER A 139 -8.67 8.61 8.87
CA SER A 139 -9.24 7.37 8.31
C SER A 139 -8.38 6.73 7.20
N GLY A 140 -7.08 6.99 7.15
CA GLY A 140 -6.19 6.51 6.11
C GLY A 140 -5.63 5.11 6.39
N PHE A 141 -5.03 4.53 5.35
CA PHE A 141 -4.17 3.35 5.45
C PHE A 141 -2.79 3.68 4.89
N VAL A 142 -1.80 2.86 5.21
CA VAL A 142 -0.45 2.92 4.64
C VAL A 142 -0.32 1.84 3.58
N PHE A 143 0.20 2.19 2.42
CA PHE A 143 0.63 1.22 1.43
C PHE A 143 2.15 1.09 1.52
N ALA A 144 2.62 -0.03 2.05
CA ALA A 144 4.04 -0.31 2.24
C ALA A 144 4.69 -0.99 1.02
N GLY A 145 3.88 -1.55 0.10
CA GLY A 145 4.39 -2.31 -1.04
C GLY A 145 5.10 -3.59 -0.61
N PHE A 146 6.18 -3.95 -1.29
CA PHE A 146 7.02 -5.09 -0.94
C PHE A 146 8.02 -4.71 0.15
N LEU A 147 8.04 -5.47 1.24
CA LEU A 147 9.04 -5.27 2.29
C LEU A 147 10.44 -5.73 1.82
N PRO A 148 11.53 -5.26 2.46
CA PRO A 148 12.88 -5.66 2.09
C PRO A 148 13.08 -7.17 2.09
N SER A 149 13.85 -7.70 1.13
CA SER A 149 14.14 -9.13 1.02
C SER A 149 15.14 -9.63 2.06
N LYS A 150 16.09 -8.77 2.48
CA LYS A 150 17.07 -9.09 3.51
C LYS A 150 16.44 -9.11 4.90
N ALA A 151 16.71 -10.15 5.69
CA ALA A 151 16.09 -10.39 6.98
C ALA A 151 16.19 -9.17 7.92
N GLY A 152 17.39 -8.64 8.17
CA GLY A 152 17.57 -7.52 9.08
C GLY A 152 16.86 -6.22 8.64
N GLU A 153 16.84 -5.92 7.33
CA GLU A 153 16.12 -4.77 6.80
C GLU A 153 14.59 -4.98 6.90
N ARG A 154 14.11 -6.21 6.68
CA ARG A 154 12.69 -6.58 6.84
C ARG A 154 12.25 -6.48 8.30
N ASP A 155 13.06 -6.96 9.25
CA ASP A 155 12.76 -6.89 10.67
C ASP A 155 12.67 -5.42 11.15
N GLN A 156 13.57 -4.56 10.66
CA GLN A 156 13.49 -3.12 10.92
C GLN A 156 12.21 -2.49 10.33
N ALA A 157 11.85 -2.86 9.09
CA ALA A 157 10.61 -2.39 8.49
C ALA A 157 9.38 -2.83 9.29
N ILE A 158 9.34 -4.09 9.76
CA ILE A 158 8.24 -4.60 10.59
C ILE A 158 8.18 -3.86 11.94
N ALA A 159 9.32 -3.56 12.56
CA ALA A 159 9.36 -2.78 13.78
C ALA A 159 8.78 -1.37 13.61
N LEU A 160 9.03 -0.72 12.46
CA LEU A 160 8.41 0.56 12.11
C LEU A 160 6.89 0.41 11.92
N LEU A 161 6.44 -0.64 11.26
CA LEU A 161 5.02 -0.93 11.09
C LEU A 161 4.32 -1.24 12.41
N GLN A 162 5.01 -1.82 13.39
CA GLN A 162 4.48 -2.07 14.73
C GLN A 162 4.09 -0.78 15.43
N ALA A 163 4.86 0.29 15.22
CA ALA A 163 4.59 1.61 15.79
C ALA A 163 3.47 2.38 15.06
N ASP A 164 3.10 1.99 13.84
CA ASP A 164 2.04 2.67 13.08
C ASP A 164 0.67 2.14 13.50
N ALA A 165 -0.17 3.05 13.98
CA ALA A 165 -1.53 2.74 14.41
C ALA A 165 -2.49 2.46 13.23
N ARG A 166 -2.12 2.88 12.00
CA ARG A 166 -2.97 2.74 10.81
C ARG A 166 -2.92 1.32 10.25
N PRO A 167 -3.95 0.90 9.52
CA PRO A 167 -3.86 -0.30 8.70
C PRO A 167 -2.76 -0.18 7.65
N VAL A 168 -2.04 -1.27 7.39
CA VAL A 168 -0.94 -1.28 6.41
C VAL A 168 -1.19 -2.36 5.37
N VAL A 169 -1.16 -1.98 4.09
CA VAL A 169 -1.23 -2.94 2.97
C VAL A 169 0.18 -3.29 2.53
N ILE A 170 0.46 -4.59 2.44
CA ILE A 170 1.74 -5.17 2.05
C ILE A 170 1.50 -6.11 0.87
N LEU A 171 2.37 -6.08 -0.13
CA LEU A 171 2.43 -7.07 -1.21
C LEU A 171 3.58 -8.02 -0.94
N GLU A 172 3.41 -9.31 -1.28
CA GLU A 172 4.52 -10.25 -1.12
C GLU A 172 4.52 -11.33 -2.21
N ALA A 173 5.72 -11.71 -2.61
CA ALA A 173 5.93 -12.79 -3.56
C ALA A 173 5.86 -14.16 -2.86
N PRO A 174 5.35 -15.22 -3.53
CA PRO A 174 5.13 -16.53 -2.91
C PRO A 174 6.39 -17.12 -2.27
N HIS A 175 7.54 -16.98 -2.91
CA HIS A 175 8.83 -17.52 -2.41
C HIS A 175 9.40 -16.77 -1.19
N ARG A 176 8.79 -15.63 -0.79
CA ARG A 176 9.21 -14.81 0.36
C ARG A 176 8.20 -14.87 1.51
N LEU A 177 7.03 -15.45 1.27
CA LEU A 177 5.88 -15.38 2.17
C LEU A 177 6.13 -16.07 3.52
N GLU A 178 6.79 -17.24 3.53
CA GLU A 178 7.14 -17.95 4.77
C GLU A 178 8.08 -17.12 5.65
N ALA A 179 9.09 -16.52 5.03
CA ALA A 179 10.03 -15.66 5.75
C ALA A 179 9.36 -14.38 6.28
N LEU A 180 8.38 -13.84 5.55
CA LEU A 180 7.56 -12.71 6.03
C LEU A 180 6.69 -13.14 7.21
N ALA A 181 6.00 -14.28 7.11
CA ALA A 181 5.13 -14.79 8.17
C ALA A 181 5.88 -15.03 9.48
N CYS A 182 7.07 -15.63 9.41
CA CYS A 182 7.94 -15.79 10.57
C CYS A 182 8.34 -14.44 11.19
N ALA A 183 8.73 -13.46 10.37
CA ALA A 183 9.11 -12.15 10.83
C ALA A 183 7.94 -11.37 11.47
N MET A 184 6.73 -11.52 10.92
CA MET A 184 5.51 -10.88 11.45
C MET A 184 5.06 -11.43 12.81
N ALA A 185 5.56 -12.59 13.26
CA ALA A 185 5.19 -13.17 14.55
C ALA A 185 5.50 -12.21 15.73
N VAL A 186 6.45 -11.30 15.61
CA VAL A 186 6.76 -10.27 16.63
C VAL A 186 5.56 -9.31 16.86
N LEU A 187 4.64 -9.19 15.92
CA LEU A 187 3.43 -8.37 16.04
C LEU A 187 2.33 -9.02 16.89
N GLN A 188 2.58 -10.25 17.38
CA GLN A 188 1.74 -10.97 18.33
C GLN A 188 0.26 -11.07 17.91
N GLY A 189 -0.66 -10.56 18.73
CA GLY A 189 -2.11 -10.57 18.52
C GLY A 189 -2.64 -9.57 17.49
N ARG A 190 -1.78 -8.72 16.90
CA ARG A 190 -2.22 -7.80 15.84
C ARG A 190 -2.73 -8.60 14.64
N LEU A 191 -3.95 -8.28 14.18
CA LEU A 191 -4.58 -9.04 13.10
C LEU A 191 -3.89 -8.78 11.76
N VAL A 192 -3.76 -9.83 10.98
CA VAL A 192 -3.39 -9.79 9.56
C VAL A 192 -4.47 -10.49 8.74
N THR A 193 -4.93 -9.81 7.70
CA THR A 193 -5.75 -10.42 6.65
C THR A 193 -4.86 -10.74 5.46
N VAL A 194 -4.89 -11.99 5.03
CA VAL A 194 -4.15 -12.47 3.86
C VAL A 194 -5.15 -12.68 2.73
N GLY A 195 -4.99 -11.92 1.65
CA GLY A 195 -5.66 -12.15 0.37
C GLY A 195 -4.70 -12.90 -0.57
N ARG A 196 -5.05 -14.13 -0.90
CA ARG A 196 -4.30 -14.99 -1.82
C ARG A 196 -5.10 -15.17 -3.10
N GLU A 197 -4.46 -15.07 -4.26
CA GLU A 197 -5.06 -15.30 -5.58
C GLU A 197 -6.37 -14.51 -5.78
N LEU A 198 -6.37 -13.23 -5.34
CA LEU A 198 -7.55 -12.36 -5.40
C LEU A 198 -8.15 -12.32 -6.81
N THR A 199 -9.47 -12.42 -6.90
CA THR A 199 -10.30 -12.47 -8.12
C THR A 199 -10.14 -13.72 -8.98
N LYS A 200 -9.22 -14.63 -8.63
CA LYS A 200 -8.95 -15.86 -9.37
C LYS A 200 -9.80 -17.03 -8.81
N GLN A 201 -9.79 -18.16 -9.54
CA GLN A 201 -10.55 -19.37 -9.18
C GLN A 201 -10.22 -19.91 -7.77
N PHE A 202 -8.99 -19.73 -7.30
CA PHE A 202 -8.55 -20.22 -6.01
C PHE A 202 -8.31 -19.07 -5.01
N GLU A 203 -9.17 -18.06 -5.09
CA GLU A 203 -9.16 -16.96 -4.12
C GLU A 203 -9.35 -17.48 -2.71
N GLU A 204 -8.49 -17.06 -1.80
CA GLU A 204 -8.60 -17.36 -0.37
C GLU A 204 -8.33 -16.07 0.42
N ILE A 205 -9.27 -15.71 1.29
CA ILE A 205 -9.11 -14.56 2.19
C ILE A 205 -9.27 -15.06 3.62
N ALA A 206 -8.25 -14.86 4.43
CA ALA A 206 -8.24 -15.30 5.82
C ALA A 206 -7.69 -14.21 6.74
N THR A 207 -8.30 -14.05 7.92
CA THR A 207 -7.84 -13.11 8.95
C THR A 207 -7.46 -13.87 10.21
N MET A 208 -6.28 -13.58 10.74
CA MET A 208 -5.73 -14.25 11.92
C MET A 208 -4.80 -13.31 12.69
N PRO A 209 -4.46 -13.62 13.95
CA PRO A 209 -3.34 -13.00 14.64
C PRO A 209 -2.00 -13.20 13.89
N ALA A 210 -1.14 -12.22 13.90
CA ALA A 210 0.12 -12.26 13.15
C ALA A 210 1.03 -13.43 13.57
N HIS A 211 0.99 -13.83 14.84
CA HIS A 211 1.76 -14.98 15.33
C HIS A 211 1.26 -16.33 14.80
N ASP A 212 -0.01 -16.41 14.32
CA ASP A 212 -0.59 -17.63 13.75
C ASP A 212 -0.34 -17.75 12.25
N PHE A 213 0.15 -16.70 11.59
CA PHE A 213 0.27 -16.64 10.13
C PHE A 213 1.16 -17.76 9.57
N ALA A 214 2.31 -18.02 10.19
CA ALA A 214 3.20 -19.11 9.75
C ALA A 214 2.53 -20.49 9.88
N GLY A 215 1.77 -20.72 10.96
CA GLY A 215 0.99 -21.95 11.17
C GLY A 215 -0.11 -22.12 10.14
N TRP A 216 -0.80 -21.03 9.80
CA TRP A 216 -1.82 -21.04 8.75
C TRP A 216 -1.24 -21.39 7.38
N LEU A 217 -0.05 -20.87 7.02
CA LEU A 217 0.64 -21.23 5.79
C LEU A 217 0.98 -22.72 5.75
N ALA A 218 1.54 -23.26 6.83
CA ALA A 218 1.95 -24.65 6.93
C ALA A 218 0.77 -25.65 6.87
N ALA A 219 -0.42 -25.23 7.29
CA ALA A 219 -1.62 -26.07 7.31
C ALA A 219 -2.22 -26.33 5.91
N GLY A 220 -1.77 -25.61 4.84
CA GLY A 220 -2.31 -25.79 3.51
C GLY A 220 -1.24 -25.87 2.42
N GLN A 221 -1.15 -27.02 1.72
CA GLN A 221 -0.12 -27.27 0.70
C GLN A 221 -0.05 -26.23 -0.43
N GLN A 222 -1.15 -25.53 -0.72
CA GLN A 222 -1.24 -24.52 -1.78
C GLN A 222 -1.06 -23.09 -1.27
N ARG A 223 -1.02 -22.88 0.05
CA ARG A 223 -1.00 -21.54 0.67
C ARG A 223 0.32 -20.78 0.51
N THR A 224 1.36 -21.44 -0.01
CA THR A 224 2.63 -20.81 -0.37
C THR A 224 2.76 -20.51 -1.87
N ARG A 225 1.66 -20.69 -2.64
CA ARG A 225 1.65 -20.48 -4.10
C ARG A 225 0.67 -19.37 -4.49
N GLY A 226 0.97 -18.70 -5.60
CA GLY A 226 0.12 -17.63 -6.14
C GLY A 226 0.60 -16.24 -5.72
N GLU A 227 -0.27 -15.25 -5.82
CA GLU A 227 0.00 -13.85 -5.51
C GLU A 227 -0.69 -13.44 -4.20
N PHE A 228 -0.02 -12.58 -3.45
CA PHE A 228 -0.45 -12.22 -2.10
C PHE A 228 -0.52 -10.71 -1.90
N ALA A 229 -1.64 -10.27 -1.35
CA ALA A 229 -1.80 -8.96 -0.78
C ALA A 229 -2.27 -9.12 0.68
N LEU A 230 -1.61 -8.43 1.60
CA LEU A 230 -1.88 -8.55 3.03
C LEU A 230 -2.35 -7.22 3.58
N VAL A 231 -3.21 -7.27 4.59
CA VAL A 231 -3.58 -6.10 5.38
C VAL A 231 -3.22 -6.36 6.83
N LEU A 232 -2.21 -5.67 7.33
CA LEU A 232 -1.96 -5.59 8.76
C LEU A 232 -2.98 -4.60 9.34
N HIS A 233 -3.86 -5.06 10.23
CA HIS A 233 -4.93 -4.23 10.77
C HIS A 233 -4.38 -3.10 11.65
N ALA A 234 -5.21 -2.11 11.95
CA ALA A 234 -4.87 -1.07 12.92
C ALA A 234 -4.43 -1.71 14.25
N SER A 235 -3.42 -1.16 14.90
CA SER A 235 -3.06 -1.61 16.23
C SER A 235 -4.16 -1.21 17.20
N SER A 236 -4.73 -2.17 17.92
CA SER A 236 -5.64 -1.90 19.03
C SER A 236 -4.88 -1.47 20.29
N GLU A 237 -3.62 -1.79 20.36
CA GLU A 237 -2.72 -1.27 21.37
C GLU A 237 -2.21 0.09 20.91
N GLN A 238 -2.94 1.16 21.21
CA GLN A 238 -2.31 2.43 21.49
C GLN A 238 -1.48 2.28 22.75
N LYS A 239 -0.31 1.66 22.64
CA LYS A 239 0.81 2.17 23.41
C LYS A 239 1.12 3.50 22.76
N GLU A 240 0.43 4.57 23.20
CA GLU A 240 1.12 5.85 23.23
C GLU A 240 2.51 5.51 23.78
N PRO A 241 3.59 5.83 23.07
CA PRO A 241 4.88 5.83 23.74
C PRO A 241 4.57 6.66 25.00
N ASP A 242 4.90 6.15 26.18
CA ASP A 242 4.66 6.81 27.46
C ASP A 242 5.52 8.09 27.51
N ASN A 243 5.31 8.91 26.47
CA ASN A 243 5.92 10.23 26.31
C ASN A 243 5.57 11.07 27.53
N GLY A 244 4.35 10.87 28.08
CA GLY A 244 3.93 11.51 29.31
C GLY A 244 4.81 11.11 30.48
N LEU A 245 5.04 9.81 30.67
CA LEU A 245 5.88 9.30 31.74
C LEU A 245 7.35 9.68 31.54
N ARG A 246 7.87 9.53 30.33
CA ARG A 246 9.26 9.87 30.02
C ARG A 246 9.54 11.37 30.18
N VAL A 247 8.67 12.22 29.63
CA VAL A 247 8.79 13.69 29.75
C VAL A 247 8.63 14.09 31.22
N LEU A 248 7.67 13.51 31.96
CA LEU A 248 7.46 13.74 33.37
C LEU A 248 8.70 13.36 34.21
N GLN A 249 9.32 12.20 33.94
CA GLN A 249 10.53 11.76 34.66
C GLN A 249 11.70 12.73 34.45
N LEU A 250 11.93 13.17 33.20
CA LEU A 250 12.96 14.14 32.90
C LEU A 250 12.72 15.48 33.59
N LEU A 251 11.48 15.95 33.61
CA LEU A 251 11.11 17.21 34.24
C LEU A 251 11.12 17.14 35.78
N LEU A 252 10.79 15.98 36.36
CA LEU A 252 10.82 15.78 37.82
C LEU A 252 12.24 15.79 38.40
N ALA A 253 13.26 15.54 37.58
CA ALA A 253 14.66 15.63 38.02
C ALA A 253 15.09 17.08 38.26
N GLU A 254 14.50 18.04 37.55
CA GLU A 254 14.94 19.45 37.53
C GLU A 254 13.89 20.42 38.11
N LEU A 255 12.62 20.03 38.17
CA LEU A 255 11.52 20.94 38.47
C LEU A 255 10.63 20.46 39.64
N PRO A 256 9.97 21.42 40.35
CA PRO A 256 8.95 21.08 41.32
C PRO A 256 7.80 20.27 40.70
N LEU A 257 7.22 19.32 41.44
CA LEU A 257 6.21 18.36 40.98
C LEU A 257 5.07 19.01 40.21
N LYS A 258 4.48 20.09 40.73
CA LYS A 258 3.34 20.76 40.08
C LYS A 258 3.73 21.37 38.72
N THR A 259 4.91 21.94 38.63
CA THR A 259 5.45 22.55 37.40
C THR A 259 5.81 21.46 36.38
N ALA A 260 6.47 20.39 36.81
CA ALA A 260 6.80 19.26 35.96
C ALA A 260 5.55 18.60 35.36
N VAL A 261 4.51 18.38 36.14
CA VAL A 261 3.23 17.82 35.70
C VAL A 261 2.52 18.76 34.69
N GLN A 262 2.52 20.07 34.97
CA GLN A 262 1.90 21.04 34.06
C GLN A 262 2.60 21.03 32.70
N ILE A 263 3.93 21.16 32.68
CA ILE A 263 4.71 21.19 31.44
C ILE A 263 4.60 19.86 30.68
N ALA A 264 4.64 18.71 31.40
CA ALA A 264 4.46 17.40 30.79
C ALA A 264 3.08 17.29 30.11
N ALA A 265 2.00 17.75 30.76
CA ALA A 265 0.66 17.75 30.19
C ALA A 265 0.58 18.64 28.95
N ASP A 266 1.16 19.85 28.99
CA ASP A 266 1.15 20.79 27.88
C ASP A 266 1.95 20.28 26.66
N ILE A 267 3.06 19.55 26.91
CA ILE A 267 3.91 18.98 25.83
C ILE A 267 3.27 17.73 25.22
N THR A 268 2.68 16.86 26.06
CA THR A 268 2.28 15.50 25.63
C THR A 268 0.79 15.36 25.34
N GLY A 269 -0.04 16.32 25.81
CA GLY A 269 -1.49 16.23 25.75
C GLY A 269 -2.09 15.22 26.76
N ALA A 270 -1.26 14.56 27.56
CA ALA A 270 -1.71 13.58 28.54
C ALA A 270 -2.53 14.25 29.67
N PRO A 271 -3.55 13.56 30.23
CA PRO A 271 -4.39 14.11 31.28
C PRO A 271 -3.55 14.48 32.52
N ARG A 272 -3.67 15.73 32.95
CA ARG A 272 -2.90 16.28 34.07
C ARG A 272 -3.06 15.48 35.36
N ASN A 273 -4.25 14.95 35.63
CA ASN A 273 -4.52 14.16 36.85
C ASN A 273 -3.75 12.85 36.83
N ASP A 274 -3.68 12.15 35.70
CA ASP A 274 -2.95 10.86 35.56
C ASP A 274 -1.45 11.06 35.71
N LEU A 275 -0.91 12.15 35.13
CA LEU A 275 0.49 12.52 35.29
C LEU A 275 0.82 12.90 36.75
N TYR A 276 -0.11 13.55 37.46
CA TYR A 276 0.07 13.93 38.86
C TYR A 276 0.13 12.69 39.78
N ASP A 277 -0.79 11.75 39.59
CA ASP A 277 -0.81 10.49 40.33
C ASP A 277 0.44 9.65 40.09
N THR A 278 0.90 9.63 38.85
CA THR A 278 2.14 8.95 38.44
C THR A 278 3.36 9.62 39.08
N ALA A 279 3.43 10.96 39.08
CA ALA A 279 4.50 11.71 39.72
C ALA A 279 4.59 11.43 41.23
N LEU A 280 3.45 11.31 41.89
CA LEU A 280 3.43 10.95 43.34
C LEU A 280 3.94 9.54 43.61
N LYS A 281 3.64 8.56 42.74
CA LYS A 281 4.15 7.19 42.84
C LYS A 281 5.66 7.15 42.66
N LEU A 282 6.19 7.83 41.64
CA LEU A 282 7.62 7.92 41.35
C LEU A 282 8.42 8.51 42.51
N ARG A 283 7.90 9.56 43.15
CA ARG A 283 8.55 10.15 44.36
C ARG A 283 8.56 9.26 45.59
N LYS A 284 7.58 8.35 45.69
CA LYS A 284 7.55 7.39 46.83
C LYS A 284 8.54 6.25 46.66
N THR A 285 8.91 5.91 45.41
CA THR A 285 9.86 4.83 45.10
C THR A 285 11.31 5.31 45.10
N SER A 286 11.57 6.62 45.14
CA SER A 286 12.90 7.24 45.17
C SER A 286 13.34 7.69 46.57
N LYS A 287 12.61 7.31 47.63
CA LYS A 287 12.99 7.41 49.04
C LYS A 287 13.23 6.02 49.63
#